data_826fa0f6ef1b24d4caf05ff6742cf153
#
_entry.id   826fa0f6ef1b24d4caf05ff6742cf153
#
_cell.length_a   1.000
_cell.length_b   1.000
_cell.length_c   1.000
_cell.angle_alpha   90.00
_cell.angle_beta   90.00
_cell.angle_gamma   90.00
#
_symmetry.space_group_name_H-M   'P 1'
#
loop_
_entity.id
_entity.type
_entity.pdbx_description
1 polymer ?
#
loop_
_entity_poly.entity_id
_entity_poly.type
_entity_poly.pdbx_seq_one_letter_code
_entity_poly.pdbx_strand_id
1 'polypeptide(L)'
;VLGCSKTPQTELNQAKQQAAEQVSKTAKSGLEQLQEKQARTKVEEGRAYTGKAEVALYIHTFHKLPGNFITKREAERLGWKHKGTLNEVAPGKSIGGDRYGNYEGLLPQKSGRSWKECDIDYKTGNRNAKRLVYSNDGLIYYTDDHYKSFEKLY
;
A
#
# COMPACT_ATOMS: atom_id res chain seq x y z
N VAL A 1 -42.54 15.32 46.58
CA VAL A 1 -41.14 15.23 46.19
C VAL A 1 -41.06 14.84 44.74
N LEU A 2 -40.86 15.81 43.91
CA LEU A 2 -40.73 15.56 42.48
C LEU A 2 -39.28 15.70 42.10
N GLY A 3 -38.60 14.57 42.04
CA GLY A 3 -37.32 14.49 41.34
C GLY A 3 -37.59 14.66 39.84
N CYS A 4 -36.90 15.62 39.22
CA CYS A 4 -36.84 15.69 37.77
C CYS A 4 -36.13 14.45 37.24
N SER A 5 -36.86 13.39 36.95
CA SER A 5 -36.33 12.29 36.19
C SER A 5 -36.31 12.70 34.72
N LYS A 6 -35.15 12.61 34.09
CA LYS A 6 -35.06 12.69 32.64
C LYS A 6 -36.05 11.67 32.04
N THR A 7 -36.88 12.11 31.12
CA THR A 7 -37.83 11.21 30.47
C THR A 7 -37.05 10.10 29.71
N PRO A 8 -37.48 8.85 29.78
CA PRO A 8 -36.83 7.73 29.05
C PRO A 8 -36.68 7.98 27.55
N GLN A 9 -37.52 8.85 27.03
CA GLN A 9 -37.53 9.21 25.58
C GLN A 9 -36.34 10.03 25.11
N THR A 10 -35.78 10.88 26.01
CA THR A 10 -34.60 11.70 25.69
C THR A 10 -33.35 10.80 25.60
N GLU A 11 -33.20 9.85 26.49
CA GLU A 11 -32.08 8.88 26.44
C GLU A 11 -32.17 7.97 25.22
N LEU A 12 -33.36 7.53 24.84
CA LEU A 12 -33.61 6.70 23.66
C LEU A 12 -33.25 7.47 22.37
N ASN A 13 -33.57 8.74 22.29
CA ASN A 13 -33.25 9.57 21.13
C ASN A 13 -31.75 9.85 21.00
N GLN A 14 -31.05 10.05 22.11
CA GLN A 14 -29.60 10.19 22.13
C GLN A 14 -28.89 8.90 21.70
N ALA A 15 -29.36 7.74 22.17
CA ALA A 15 -28.83 6.44 21.77
C ALA A 15 -29.06 6.17 20.27
N LYS A 16 -30.19 6.53 19.71
CA LYS A 16 -30.50 6.40 18.28
C LYS A 16 -29.62 7.31 17.42
N GLN A 17 -29.35 8.54 17.87
CA GLN A 17 -28.45 9.46 17.16
C GLN A 17 -27.01 8.95 17.15
N GLN A 18 -26.51 8.47 18.27
CA GLN A 18 -25.18 7.89 18.37
C GLN A 18 -25.02 6.64 17.50
N ALA A 19 -26.03 5.77 17.47
CA ALA A 19 -26.04 4.59 16.62
C ALA A 19 -26.07 4.96 15.13
N ALA A 20 -26.84 5.98 14.73
CA ALA A 20 -26.90 6.46 13.35
C ALA A 20 -25.57 7.08 12.91
N GLU A 21 -24.88 7.84 13.76
CA GLU A 21 -23.53 8.38 13.47
C GLU A 21 -22.50 7.28 13.32
N GLN A 22 -22.54 6.24 14.14
CA GLN A 22 -21.66 5.10 14.07
C GLN A 22 -21.86 4.26 12.79
N VAL A 23 -23.11 4.04 12.40
CA VAL A 23 -23.45 3.36 11.13
C VAL A 23 -22.98 4.18 9.92
N SER A 24 -23.12 5.50 9.95
CA SER A 24 -22.60 6.39 8.90
C SER A 24 -21.10 6.33 8.77
N LYS A 25 -20.34 6.21 9.86
CA LYS A 25 -18.88 6.07 9.86
C LYS A 25 -18.43 4.71 9.34
N THR A 26 -19.17 3.63 9.61
CA THR A 26 -18.83 2.27 9.18
C THR A 26 -19.31 1.96 7.77
N ALA A 27 -20.26 2.72 7.22
CA ALA A 27 -20.82 2.52 5.89
C ALA A 27 -19.98 3.11 4.75
N LYS A 28 -18.86 3.77 5.04
CA LYS A 28 -17.93 4.19 3.99
C LYS A 28 -17.37 2.94 3.30
N SER A 29 -17.56 2.85 1.98
CA SER A 29 -17.00 1.75 1.19
C SER A 29 -15.47 1.74 1.33
N GLY A 30 -14.85 0.56 1.19
CA GLY A 30 -13.39 0.44 1.19
C GLY A 30 -12.72 1.36 0.15
N LEU A 31 -13.42 1.61 -0.97
CA LEU A 31 -12.96 2.53 -2.01
C LEU A 31 -12.93 3.99 -1.53
N GLU A 32 -13.97 4.46 -0.83
CA GLU A 32 -14.02 5.82 -0.29
C GLU A 32 -12.95 6.05 0.77
N GLN A 33 -12.74 5.09 1.66
CA GLN A 33 -11.67 5.13 2.65
C GLN A 33 -10.29 5.19 2.01
N LEU A 34 -10.08 4.43 0.94
CA LEU A 34 -8.84 4.43 0.17
C LEU A 34 -8.63 5.79 -0.50
N GLN A 35 -9.67 6.36 -1.12
CA GLN A 35 -9.62 7.68 -1.76
C GLN A 35 -9.34 8.80 -0.75
N GLU A 36 -9.95 8.77 0.43
CA GLU A 36 -9.67 9.74 1.50
C GLU A 36 -8.24 9.62 2.01
N LYS A 37 -7.73 8.41 2.16
CA LYS A 37 -6.35 8.16 2.56
C LYS A 37 -5.38 8.66 1.50
N GLN A 38 -5.65 8.44 0.23
CA GLN A 38 -4.85 8.93 -0.89
C GLN A 38 -4.86 10.46 -0.97
N ALA A 39 -6.00 11.11 -0.74
CA ALA A 39 -6.12 12.56 -0.73
C ALA A 39 -5.28 13.23 0.37
N ARG A 40 -5.01 12.51 1.46
CA ARG A 40 -4.17 12.99 2.58
C ARG A 40 -2.69 12.64 2.40
N THR A 41 -2.37 11.66 1.57
CA THR A 41 -1.01 11.22 1.31
C THR A 41 -0.41 12.11 0.23
N LYS A 42 0.72 12.74 0.54
CA LYS A 42 1.48 13.55 -0.39
C LYS A 42 2.85 12.93 -0.61
N VAL A 43 3.32 12.94 -1.84
CA VAL A 43 4.67 12.50 -2.19
C VAL A 43 5.39 13.58 -2.98
N GLU A 44 6.68 13.65 -2.75
CA GLU A 44 7.57 14.59 -3.43
C GLU A 44 8.57 13.82 -4.28
N GLU A 45 8.75 14.24 -5.53
CA GLU A 45 9.74 13.64 -6.41
C GLU A 45 11.15 13.77 -5.81
N GLY A 46 11.92 12.68 -5.86
CA GLY A 46 13.27 12.61 -5.31
C GLY A 46 13.36 12.19 -3.85
N ARG A 47 12.25 12.09 -3.12
CA ARG A 47 12.23 11.56 -1.76
C ARG A 47 12.17 10.03 -1.74
N ALA A 48 12.64 9.45 -0.62
CA ALA A 48 12.56 8.02 -0.35
C ALA A 48 11.23 7.67 0.32
N TYR A 49 10.60 6.60 -0.13
CA TYR A 49 9.37 6.07 0.46
C TYR A 49 9.43 4.55 0.51
N THR A 50 8.84 3.95 1.53
CA THR A 50 8.80 2.49 1.73
C THR A 50 7.38 1.94 1.92
N GLY A 51 6.43 2.78 2.30
CA GLY A 51 5.07 2.38 2.62
C GLY A 51 4.19 2.17 1.39
N LYS A 52 3.18 1.34 1.54
CA LYS A 52 2.20 0.98 0.50
C LYS A 52 1.58 2.22 -0.18
N ALA A 53 1.02 3.12 0.61
CA ALA A 53 0.29 4.28 0.10
C ALA A 53 1.22 5.27 -0.63
N GLU A 54 2.37 5.59 -0.04
CA GLU A 54 3.31 6.55 -0.60
C GLU A 54 3.99 6.01 -1.86
N VAL A 55 4.43 4.76 -1.86
CA VAL A 55 5.09 4.16 -3.02
C VAL A 55 4.11 4.02 -4.19
N ALA A 56 2.88 3.58 -3.93
CA ALA A 56 1.84 3.49 -4.95
C ALA A 56 1.52 4.87 -5.56
N LEU A 57 1.34 5.88 -4.72
CA LEU A 57 1.09 7.24 -5.18
C LEU A 57 2.27 7.81 -5.97
N TYR A 58 3.49 7.52 -5.55
CA TYR A 58 4.71 7.95 -6.25
C TYR A 58 4.77 7.36 -7.66
N ILE A 59 4.53 6.06 -7.81
CA ILE A 59 4.48 5.39 -9.12
C ILE A 59 3.36 5.97 -9.97
N HIS A 60 2.17 6.15 -9.39
CA HIS A 60 1.02 6.71 -10.09
C HIS A 60 1.28 8.14 -10.60
N THR A 61 1.96 8.95 -9.81
CA THR A 61 2.24 10.36 -10.11
C THR A 61 3.42 10.54 -11.06
N PHE A 62 4.54 9.85 -10.81
CA PHE A 62 5.81 10.07 -11.49
C PHE A 62 6.20 8.97 -12.47
N HIS A 63 5.44 7.87 -12.55
CA HIS A 63 5.66 6.74 -13.46
C HIS A 63 7.03 6.07 -13.30
N LYS A 64 7.57 6.13 -12.09
CA LYS A 64 8.85 5.50 -11.70
C LYS A 64 8.84 5.21 -10.21
N LEU A 65 9.77 4.37 -9.75
CA LEU A 65 9.97 4.11 -8.32
C LEU A 65 10.68 5.28 -7.63
N PRO A 66 10.44 5.49 -6.33
CA PRO A 66 11.30 6.32 -5.50
C PRO A 66 12.76 5.91 -5.62
N GLY A 67 13.70 6.87 -5.42
CA GLY A 67 15.13 6.65 -5.62
C GLY A 67 15.80 5.70 -4.62
N ASN A 68 15.09 5.28 -3.57
CA ASN A 68 15.57 4.29 -2.60
C ASN A 68 15.40 2.83 -3.07
N PHE A 69 14.83 2.60 -4.23
CA PHE A 69 14.70 1.25 -4.80
C PHE A 69 15.84 0.92 -5.74
N ILE A 70 16.37 -0.30 -5.60
CA ILE A 70 17.37 -0.87 -6.48
C ILE A 70 16.94 -2.26 -6.93
N THR A 71 17.34 -2.68 -8.13
CA THR A 71 17.05 -4.03 -8.61
C THR A 71 17.90 -5.06 -7.86
N LYS A 72 17.51 -6.34 -7.93
CA LYS A 72 18.31 -7.46 -7.39
C LYS A 72 19.72 -7.46 -7.96
N ARG A 73 19.86 -7.19 -9.25
CA ARG A 73 21.17 -7.13 -9.91
C ARG A 73 22.06 -6.02 -9.37
N GLU A 74 21.49 -4.83 -9.15
CA GLU A 74 22.22 -3.72 -8.53
C GLU A 74 22.63 -4.04 -7.10
N ALA A 75 21.73 -4.69 -6.32
CA ALA A 75 22.04 -5.13 -4.95
C ALA A 75 23.15 -6.18 -4.92
N GLU A 76 23.12 -7.14 -5.84
CA GLU A 76 24.16 -8.16 -5.99
C GLU A 76 25.53 -7.53 -6.29
N ARG A 77 25.58 -6.53 -7.12
CA ARG A 77 26.81 -5.78 -7.42
C ARG A 77 27.38 -5.07 -6.18
N LEU A 78 26.54 -4.72 -5.23
CA LEU A 78 26.95 -4.14 -3.95
C LEU A 78 27.34 -5.19 -2.90
N GLY A 79 27.17 -6.48 -3.22
CA GLY A 79 27.55 -7.58 -2.35
C GLY A 79 26.39 -8.30 -1.67
N TRP A 80 25.15 -7.99 -2.01
CA TRP A 80 23.98 -8.67 -1.44
C TRP A 80 23.91 -10.13 -1.89
N LYS A 81 23.68 -11.04 -0.92
CA LYS A 81 23.67 -12.50 -1.12
C LYS A 81 22.27 -13.11 -1.11
N HIS A 82 21.21 -12.33 -1.27
CA HIS A 82 19.80 -12.72 -1.22
C HIS A 82 19.34 -13.26 0.16
N LYS A 83 20.09 -13.06 1.19
CA LYS A 83 19.78 -13.42 2.57
C LYS A 83 20.36 -12.40 3.53
N GLY A 84 19.80 -12.33 4.71
CA GLY A 84 20.20 -11.33 5.69
C GLY A 84 19.71 -9.93 5.31
N THR A 85 20.35 -8.93 5.85
CA THR A 85 19.94 -7.55 5.64
C THR A 85 20.60 -6.91 4.41
N LEU A 86 19.78 -6.39 3.51
CA LEU A 86 20.23 -5.53 2.41
C LEU A 86 20.93 -4.27 2.94
N ASN A 87 20.52 -3.80 4.11
CA ASN A 87 21.00 -2.55 4.70
C ASN A 87 22.52 -2.54 4.98
N GLU A 88 23.16 -3.71 5.14
CA GLU A 88 24.60 -3.82 5.31
C GLU A 88 25.39 -3.37 4.08
N VAL A 89 24.88 -3.67 2.88
CA VAL A 89 25.54 -3.38 1.61
C VAL A 89 24.93 -2.17 0.89
N ALA A 90 23.67 -1.84 1.19
CA ALA A 90 22.93 -0.75 0.57
C ALA A 90 22.04 -0.05 1.61
N PRO A 91 22.62 0.75 2.52
CA PRO A 91 21.86 1.45 3.56
C PRO A 91 20.70 2.29 2.99
N GLY A 92 19.51 2.15 3.58
CA GLY A 92 18.33 2.90 3.18
C GLY A 92 17.70 2.46 1.86
N LYS A 93 18.16 1.38 1.26
CA LYS A 93 17.63 0.86 -0.01
C LYS A 93 16.65 -0.29 0.20
N SER A 94 15.77 -0.45 -0.76
CA SER A 94 14.82 -1.56 -0.87
C SER A 94 14.94 -2.20 -2.26
N ILE A 95 14.59 -3.47 -2.37
CA ILE A 95 14.57 -4.15 -3.66
C ILE A 95 13.33 -3.72 -4.45
N GLY A 96 13.53 -3.32 -5.68
CA GLY A 96 12.44 -2.95 -6.59
C GLY A 96 12.91 -2.64 -8.00
N GLY A 97 11.98 -2.80 -8.94
CA GLY A 97 12.22 -2.54 -10.36
C GLY A 97 12.45 -3.79 -11.21
N ASP A 98 12.47 -4.96 -10.60
CA ASP A 98 12.60 -6.23 -11.33
C ASP A 98 11.30 -6.61 -12.04
N ARG A 99 11.42 -7.33 -13.13
CA ARG A 99 10.28 -7.83 -13.88
C ARG A 99 9.49 -8.86 -13.07
N TYR A 100 8.17 -8.70 -13.07
CA TYR A 100 7.22 -9.69 -12.55
C TYR A 100 6.54 -10.40 -13.73
N GLY A 101 6.63 -11.73 -13.80
CA GLY A 101 6.19 -12.49 -14.97
C GLY A 101 4.69 -12.73 -15.06
N ASN A 102 3.93 -12.58 -13.96
CA ASN A 102 2.50 -12.90 -13.89
C ASN A 102 2.16 -14.29 -14.45
N TYR A 103 3.02 -15.28 -14.21
CA TYR A 103 2.90 -16.61 -14.78
C TYR A 103 1.65 -17.36 -14.34
N GLU A 104 1.13 -17.06 -13.16
CA GLU A 104 -0.10 -17.64 -12.61
C GLU A 104 -1.36 -16.96 -13.15
N GLY A 105 -1.22 -15.82 -13.84
CA GLY A 105 -2.33 -15.12 -14.47
C GLY A 105 -3.30 -14.46 -13.53
N LEU A 106 -2.89 -14.17 -12.27
CA LEU A 106 -3.75 -13.52 -11.29
C LEU A 106 -4.00 -12.05 -11.59
N LEU A 107 -3.07 -11.40 -12.30
CA LEU A 107 -3.20 -10.01 -12.75
C LEU A 107 -3.69 -9.96 -14.19
N PRO A 108 -4.44 -8.89 -14.58
CA PRO A 108 -5.03 -8.81 -15.92
C PRO A 108 -3.97 -8.69 -17.00
N GLN A 109 -3.98 -9.60 -17.95
CA GLN A 109 -3.09 -9.63 -19.12
C GLN A 109 -3.64 -8.78 -20.26
N LYS A 110 -2.72 -8.14 -20.98
CA LYS A 110 -3.03 -7.38 -22.19
C LYS A 110 -1.80 -7.34 -23.08
N SER A 111 -2.01 -7.35 -24.40
CA SER A 111 -0.91 -7.20 -25.36
C SER A 111 -0.11 -5.92 -25.07
N GLY A 112 1.21 -6.03 -25.01
CA GLY A 112 2.10 -4.91 -24.71
C GLY A 112 2.20 -4.55 -23.23
N ARG A 113 1.43 -5.18 -22.34
CA ARG A 113 1.53 -4.96 -20.90
C ARG A 113 2.65 -5.79 -20.29
N SER A 114 3.48 -5.12 -19.51
CA SER A 114 4.52 -5.75 -18.70
C SER A 114 4.41 -5.29 -17.24
N TRP A 115 4.90 -6.11 -16.33
CA TRP A 115 4.81 -5.88 -14.90
C TRP A 115 6.19 -5.81 -14.27
N LYS A 116 6.33 -4.94 -13.29
CA LYS A 116 7.48 -4.87 -12.38
C LYS A 116 7.00 -4.96 -10.95
N GLU A 117 7.90 -5.33 -10.06
CA GLU A 117 7.62 -5.47 -8.64
C GLU A 117 8.55 -4.63 -7.78
N CYS A 118 8.12 -4.28 -6.57
CA CYS A 118 8.98 -3.70 -5.55
C CYS A 118 8.54 -4.13 -4.15
N ASP A 119 9.50 -4.18 -3.24
CA ASP A 119 9.26 -4.49 -1.83
C ASP A 119 8.54 -3.33 -1.14
N ILE A 120 7.68 -3.65 -0.17
CA ILE A 120 6.98 -2.68 0.66
C ILE A 120 7.30 -2.91 2.13
N ASP A 121 7.43 -1.81 2.88
CA ASP A 121 7.73 -1.81 4.32
C ASP A 121 9.04 -2.51 4.70
N TYR A 122 10.01 -2.53 3.79
CA TYR A 122 11.34 -3.04 4.12
C TYR A 122 12.16 -1.99 4.86
N LYS A 123 12.77 -2.35 5.97
CA LYS A 123 13.68 -1.51 6.74
C LYS A 123 15.02 -2.17 6.98
N THR A 124 15.02 -3.39 7.49
CA THR A 124 16.22 -4.16 7.80
C THR A 124 15.89 -5.65 7.90
N GLY A 125 16.91 -6.48 7.97
CA GLY A 125 16.75 -7.94 8.10
C GLY A 125 16.39 -8.60 6.77
N ASN A 126 15.76 -9.76 6.87
CA ASN A 126 15.27 -10.50 5.71
C ASN A 126 14.08 -9.77 5.08
N ARG A 127 13.91 -9.94 3.78
CA ARG A 127 12.76 -9.40 3.05
C ARG A 127 11.46 -10.01 3.57
N ASN A 128 10.42 -9.19 3.65
CA ASN A 128 9.06 -9.61 3.99
C ASN A 128 8.30 -10.12 2.76
N ALA A 129 7.00 -10.42 2.92
CA ALA A 129 6.13 -10.89 1.84
C ALA A 129 5.33 -9.77 1.15
N LYS A 130 5.53 -8.52 1.51
CA LYS A 130 4.77 -7.37 0.99
C LYS A 130 5.40 -6.81 -0.28
N ARG A 131 4.59 -6.64 -1.34
CA ARG A 131 5.04 -6.13 -2.65
C ARG A 131 4.00 -5.22 -3.27
N LEU A 132 4.46 -4.27 -4.07
CA LEU A 132 3.64 -3.70 -5.15
C LEU A 132 4.06 -4.33 -6.47
N VAL A 133 3.06 -4.58 -7.31
CA VAL A 133 3.26 -5.01 -8.69
C VAL A 133 2.57 -4.00 -9.59
N TYR A 134 3.30 -3.42 -10.50
CA TYR A 134 2.81 -2.31 -11.31
C TYR A 134 3.12 -2.52 -12.79
N SER A 135 2.18 -2.09 -13.65
CA SER A 135 2.30 -2.27 -15.09
C SER A 135 2.84 -1.02 -15.78
N ASN A 136 3.35 -1.21 -16.98
CA ASN A 136 3.79 -0.11 -17.84
C ASN A 136 2.65 0.80 -18.32
N ASP A 137 1.40 0.37 -18.16
CA ASP A 137 0.20 1.13 -18.56
C ASP A 137 -0.64 1.64 -17.38
N GLY A 138 -0.05 1.72 -16.18
CA GLY A 138 -0.61 2.46 -15.05
C GLY A 138 -1.37 1.66 -14.00
N LEU A 139 -1.44 0.33 -14.11
CA LEU A 139 -2.06 -0.51 -13.09
C LEU A 139 -1.10 -0.73 -11.93
N ILE A 140 -1.62 -0.66 -10.70
CA ILE A 140 -0.84 -0.87 -9.47
C ILE A 140 -1.62 -1.78 -8.54
N TYR A 141 -1.03 -2.91 -8.17
CA TYR A 141 -1.60 -3.90 -7.26
C TYR A 141 -0.69 -4.11 -6.05
N TYR A 142 -1.29 -4.42 -4.93
CA TYR A 142 -0.60 -4.73 -3.69
C TYR A 142 -0.84 -6.18 -3.29
N THR A 143 0.20 -6.84 -2.76
CA THR A 143 0.12 -8.15 -2.13
C THR A 143 0.83 -8.13 -0.79
N ASP A 144 0.27 -8.79 0.22
CA ASP A 144 0.91 -9.00 1.53
C ASP A 144 1.24 -10.47 1.80
N ASP A 145 0.93 -11.35 0.86
CA ASP A 145 1.08 -12.81 0.98
C ASP A 145 1.99 -13.42 -0.09
N HIS A 146 2.96 -12.64 -0.55
CA HIS A 146 3.96 -13.05 -1.56
C HIS A 146 3.29 -13.58 -2.84
N TYR A 147 2.45 -12.75 -3.45
CA TYR A 147 1.79 -12.91 -4.76
C TYR A 147 0.65 -13.95 -4.81
N LYS A 148 0.14 -14.41 -3.68
CA LYS A 148 -0.99 -15.36 -3.65
C LYS A 148 -2.33 -14.67 -3.89
N SER A 149 -2.45 -13.43 -3.43
CA SER A 149 -3.63 -12.58 -3.65
C SER A 149 -3.20 -11.13 -3.87
N PHE A 150 -4.06 -10.34 -4.52
CA PHE A 150 -3.77 -8.95 -4.87
C PHE A 150 -4.95 -8.04 -4.57
N GLU A 151 -4.62 -6.81 -4.16
CA GLU A 151 -5.55 -5.70 -3.99
C GLU A 151 -5.21 -4.63 -5.04
N LYS A 152 -6.19 -4.25 -5.87
CA LYS A 152 -5.99 -3.19 -6.85
C LYS A 152 -5.97 -1.82 -6.16
N LEU A 153 -4.93 -1.04 -6.39
CA LEU A 153 -4.80 0.34 -5.88
C LEU A 153 -5.09 1.38 -6.97
N TYR A 154 -4.64 1.13 -8.17
CA TYR A 154 -4.84 2.00 -9.34
C TYR A 154 -5.09 1.19 -10.60
#